data_5022c10b07f707a277c8a121ca375d48
#
_entry.id   5022c10b07f707a277c8a121ca375d48
#
_cell.length_a   1.000
_cell.length_b   1.000
_cell.length_c   1.000
_cell.angle_alpha   90.00
_cell.angle_beta   90.00
_cell.angle_gamma   90.00
#
_symmetry.space_group_name_H-M   'P 1'
#
loop_
_entity.id
_entity.type
_entity.pdbx_description
1 polymer ?
#
loop_
_entity_poly.entity_id
_entity_poly.type
_entity_poly.pdbx_seq_one_letter_code
_entity_poly.pdbx_strand_id
1 'polypeptide(L)'
;MEIELNSWATGFEDTLCSLLKSYMESHVSGIKVTQDEESVGTPTFPTLLVKQIGGTEAGRTNEAKTINAIRPTFQITITNKGKREDINGIAVHAVSFFKQQMFEVSNIVSTISKQVRTVTFRATRVIGNIEHLDQL
;
A
#
# COMPACT_ATOMS: atom_id res chain seq x y z
N MET A 1 18.57 11.05 -21.80
CA MET A 1 17.84 10.11 -20.94
C MET A 1 17.19 10.86 -19.79
N GLU A 2 15.91 10.63 -19.62
CA GLU A 2 15.10 11.47 -18.74
C GLU A 2 14.83 10.77 -17.42
N ILE A 3 15.88 10.43 -16.70
CA ILE A 3 15.73 9.64 -15.49
C ILE A 3 14.94 10.41 -14.43
N GLU A 4 15.28 11.68 -14.22
CA GLU A 4 14.59 12.42 -13.18
C GLU A 4 13.15 12.74 -13.54
N LEU A 5 12.78 12.68 -14.81
CA LEU A 5 11.39 12.90 -15.20
C LEU A 5 10.49 11.77 -14.72
N ASN A 6 11.06 10.62 -14.43
CA ASN A 6 10.29 9.46 -13.98
C ASN A 6 10.50 9.19 -12.49
N SER A 7 11.28 10.02 -11.80
CA SER A 7 11.61 9.74 -10.41
C SER A 7 10.37 9.74 -9.51
N TRP A 8 9.38 10.59 -9.81
CA TRP A 8 8.16 10.60 -9.03
C TRP A 8 7.42 9.27 -9.14
N ALA A 9 7.45 8.65 -10.33
CA ALA A 9 6.78 7.38 -10.54
C ALA A 9 7.50 6.24 -9.83
N THR A 10 8.83 6.24 -9.89
CA THR A 10 9.60 5.18 -9.26
C THR A 10 9.66 5.33 -7.74
N GLY A 11 9.54 6.55 -7.24
CA GLY A 11 9.55 6.79 -5.79
C GLY A 11 8.16 6.76 -5.15
N PHE A 12 7.13 6.51 -5.94
CA PHE A 12 5.77 6.60 -5.43
C PHE A 12 5.48 5.60 -4.32
N GLU A 13 6.04 4.40 -4.44
CA GLU A 13 5.84 3.35 -3.45
C GLU A 13 6.32 3.79 -2.07
N ASP A 14 7.47 4.44 -2.02
CA ASP A 14 8.02 4.92 -0.76
C ASP A 14 7.15 6.01 -0.15
N THR A 15 6.65 6.91 -0.98
CA THR A 15 5.76 7.97 -0.53
C THR A 15 4.47 7.41 0.03
N LEU A 16 3.87 6.47 -0.69
CA LEU A 16 2.64 5.83 -0.23
C LEU A 16 2.86 5.09 1.08
N CYS A 17 3.96 4.35 1.17
CA CYS A 17 4.26 3.60 2.39
C CYS A 17 4.41 4.52 3.60
N SER A 18 5.07 5.67 3.42
CA SER A 18 5.24 6.63 4.51
C SER A 18 3.91 7.19 4.99
N LEU A 19 3.02 7.53 4.05
CA LEU A 19 1.70 8.02 4.41
C LEU A 19 0.86 6.96 5.10
N LEU A 20 0.89 5.74 4.56
CA LEU A 20 0.16 4.62 5.15
C LEU A 20 0.65 4.32 6.55
N LYS A 21 1.97 4.34 6.74
CA LYS A 21 2.56 4.09 8.05
C LYS A 21 2.07 5.11 9.07
N SER A 22 2.11 6.39 8.73
CA SER A 22 1.62 7.44 9.64
C SER A 22 0.15 7.25 9.97
N TYR A 23 -0.66 6.95 8.97
CA TYR A 23 -2.09 6.75 9.17
C TYR A 23 -2.35 5.55 10.09
N MET A 24 -1.72 4.41 9.78
CA MET A 24 -1.97 3.20 10.54
C MET A 24 -1.45 3.30 11.97
N GLU A 25 -0.30 3.93 12.16
CA GLU A 25 0.24 4.09 13.51
C GLU A 25 -0.63 4.98 14.38
N SER A 26 -1.36 5.91 13.79
CA SER A 26 -2.27 6.76 14.54
C SER A 26 -3.59 6.05 14.90
N HIS A 27 -3.92 4.95 14.23
CA HIS A 27 -5.17 4.24 14.44
C HIS A 27 -4.99 2.88 15.12
N VAL A 28 -3.83 2.25 14.95
CA VAL A 28 -3.57 0.91 15.47
C VAL A 28 -2.28 0.94 16.26
N SER A 29 -2.39 0.75 17.56
CA SER A 29 -1.23 0.78 18.44
C SER A 29 -0.31 -0.41 18.16
N GLY A 30 0.98 -0.13 18.02
CA GLY A 30 1.99 -1.16 17.89
C GLY A 30 2.09 -1.84 16.54
N ILE A 31 1.38 -1.33 15.54
CA ILE A 31 1.45 -1.92 14.22
C ILE A 31 2.79 -1.61 13.55
N LYS A 32 3.33 -2.62 12.84
CA LYS A 32 4.53 -2.43 12.03
C LYS A 32 4.12 -2.37 10.56
N VAL A 33 4.41 -1.25 9.91
CA VAL A 33 4.14 -1.07 8.49
C VAL A 33 5.47 -1.10 7.75
N THR A 34 5.57 -1.97 6.74
CA THR A 34 6.83 -2.20 6.05
C THR A 34 6.60 -2.49 4.58
N GLN A 35 7.62 -2.21 3.77
CA GLN A 35 7.66 -2.60 2.36
C GLN A 35 8.41 -3.92 2.17
N ASP A 36 9.12 -4.37 3.18
CA ASP A 36 9.98 -5.54 3.06
C ASP A 36 9.45 -6.69 3.89
N GLU A 37 9.52 -7.89 3.33
CA GLU A 37 9.21 -9.09 4.08
C GLU A 37 10.28 -9.34 5.12
N GLU A 38 9.87 -9.77 6.30
CA GLU A 38 10.82 -10.17 7.30
C GLU A 38 11.42 -11.52 6.91
N SER A 39 12.73 -11.54 6.80
CA SER A 39 13.40 -12.74 6.38
C SER A 39 13.93 -13.56 7.54
N VAL A 40 14.14 -12.95 8.70
CA VAL A 40 14.79 -13.58 9.84
C VAL A 40 14.16 -13.10 11.13
N GLY A 41 14.08 -13.97 12.10
CA GLY A 41 13.67 -13.61 13.45
C GLY A 41 12.22 -13.89 13.75
N THR A 42 11.81 -13.45 14.91
CA THR A 42 10.43 -13.63 15.37
C THR A 42 9.52 -12.64 14.70
N PRO A 43 8.43 -13.08 14.08
CA PRO A 43 7.48 -12.14 13.47
C PRO A 43 6.90 -11.17 14.49
N THR A 44 6.73 -9.93 14.07
CA THR A 44 6.07 -8.91 14.87
C THR A 44 4.59 -8.84 14.49
N PHE A 45 3.72 -8.73 15.47
CA PHE A 45 2.28 -8.61 15.21
C PHE A 45 1.73 -7.40 15.93
N PRO A 46 0.78 -6.69 15.33
CA PRO A 46 0.32 -6.82 13.96
C PRO A 46 1.32 -6.24 12.97
N THR A 47 1.35 -6.79 11.77
CA THR A 47 2.25 -6.33 10.70
C THR A 47 1.43 -6.05 9.44
N LEU A 48 1.74 -4.97 8.77
CA LEU A 48 1.18 -4.64 7.48
C LEU A 48 2.31 -4.51 6.47
N LEU A 49 2.27 -5.35 5.45
CA LEU A 49 3.22 -5.32 4.35
C LEU A 49 2.54 -4.70 3.15
N VAL A 50 3.14 -3.66 2.59
CA VAL A 50 2.63 -3.01 1.39
C VAL A 50 3.70 -3.12 0.30
N LYS A 51 3.31 -3.64 -0.87
CA LYS A 51 4.22 -3.83 -2.00
C LYS A 51 3.53 -3.42 -3.28
N GLN A 52 4.25 -2.73 -4.12
CA GLN A 52 3.77 -2.47 -5.47
C GLN A 52 4.03 -3.73 -6.31
N ILE A 53 2.95 -4.34 -6.77
CA ILE A 53 3.04 -5.58 -7.55
C ILE A 53 2.86 -5.36 -9.04
N GLY A 54 2.57 -4.14 -9.44
CA GLY A 54 2.43 -3.81 -10.83
C GLY A 54 2.21 -2.33 -11.00
N GLY A 55 2.29 -1.89 -12.22
CA GLY A 55 2.05 -0.51 -12.54
C GLY A 55 2.29 -0.29 -14.00
N THR A 56 1.43 0.50 -14.63
CA THR A 56 1.56 0.81 -16.05
C THR A 56 1.49 2.31 -16.23
N GLU A 57 2.10 2.79 -17.29
CA GLU A 57 1.92 4.17 -17.69
C GLU A 57 0.46 4.36 -18.09
N ALA A 58 -0.17 5.39 -17.57
CA ALA A 58 -1.56 5.68 -17.89
C ALA A 58 -1.69 6.91 -18.78
N GLY A 59 -0.62 7.69 -18.95
CA GLY A 59 -0.60 8.82 -19.82
C GLY A 59 0.82 9.19 -20.18
N ARG A 60 1.02 9.61 -21.43
CA ARG A 60 2.34 9.98 -21.92
C ARG A 60 2.18 10.99 -23.05
N THR A 61 3.00 12.03 -23.03
CA THR A 61 3.03 12.93 -24.17
C THR A 61 3.86 12.31 -25.28
N ASN A 62 3.41 12.49 -26.51
CA ASN A 62 4.12 11.90 -27.67
C ASN A 62 5.51 12.45 -27.84
N GLU A 63 5.71 13.70 -27.47
CA GLU A 63 6.95 14.40 -27.77
C GLU A 63 7.94 14.36 -26.62
N ALA A 64 7.47 14.38 -25.40
CA ALA A 64 8.34 14.56 -24.25
C ALA A 64 8.92 13.28 -23.70
N LYS A 65 8.39 12.14 -24.03
CA LYS A 65 8.84 10.84 -23.49
C LYS A 65 8.80 10.81 -21.97
N THR A 66 7.92 11.60 -21.36
CA THR A 66 7.74 11.62 -19.93
C THR A 66 6.50 10.85 -19.55
N ILE A 67 6.53 10.27 -18.37
CA ILE A 67 5.36 9.60 -17.83
C ILE A 67 4.48 10.68 -17.20
N ASN A 68 3.28 10.88 -17.74
CA ASN A 68 2.33 11.86 -17.21
C ASN A 68 1.46 11.27 -16.11
N ALA A 69 1.24 9.95 -16.13
CA ALA A 69 0.43 9.28 -15.14
C ALA A 69 0.86 7.83 -15.05
N ILE A 70 0.63 7.22 -13.92
CA ILE A 70 0.86 5.80 -13.71
C ILE A 70 -0.40 5.19 -13.11
N ARG A 71 -0.50 3.87 -13.22
CA ARG A 71 -1.57 3.10 -12.57
C ARG A 71 -0.90 2.03 -11.71
N PRO A 72 -0.42 2.41 -10.53
CA PRO A 72 0.20 1.41 -9.66
C PRO A 72 -0.85 0.50 -9.04
N THR A 73 -0.46 -0.74 -8.84
CA THR A 73 -1.25 -1.71 -8.09
C THR A 73 -0.44 -2.14 -6.89
N PHE A 74 -1.02 -1.99 -5.72
CA PHE A 74 -0.37 -2.39 -4.47
C PHE A 74 -1.07 -3.61 -3.90
N GLN A 75 -0.29 -4.50 -3.33
CA GLN A 75 -0.82 -5.60 -2.55
C GLN A 75 -0.51 -5.33 -1.09
N ILE A 76 -1.53 -5.40 -0.28
CA ILE A 76 -1.44 -5.16 1.15
C ILE A 76 -1.74 -6.45 1.87
N THR A 77 -0.82 -6.86 2.74
CA THR A 77 -0.95 -8.08 3.53
C THR A 77 -0.86 -7.72 5.00
N ILE A 78 -1.92 -7.98 5.73
CA ILE A 78 -1.99 -7.71 7.17
C ILE A 78 -1.96 -9.03 7.89
N THR A 79 -1.08 -9.15 8.87
CA THR A 79 -0.89 -10.38 9.63
C THR A 79 -1.03 -10.08 11.11
N ASN A 80 -1.80 -10.89 11.82
CA ASN A 80 -1.96 -10.72 13.25
C ASN A 80 -2.29 -12.07 13.90
N LYS A 81 -1.90 -12.20 15.15
CA LYS A 81 -2.38 -13.29 16.00
C LYS A 81 -3.59 -12.79 16.76
N GLY A 82 -4.47 -13.74 17.09
CA GLY A 82 -5.62 -13.42 17.92
C GLY A 82 -6.94 -13.60 17.19
N LYS A 83 -7.91 -12.82 17.58
CA LYS A 83 -9.29 -13.00 17.13
C LYS A 83 -9.49 -12.39 15.75
N ARG A 84 -10.51 -12.89 15.07
CA ARG A 84 -10.90 -12.34 13.77
C ARG A 84 -11.24 -10.85 13.86
N GLU A 85 -11.89 -10.45 14.96
CA GLU A 85 -12.29 -9.04 15.11
C GLU A 85 -11.09 -8.12 15.14
N ASP A 86 -9.98 -8.57 15.72
CA ASP A 86 -8.79 -7.73 15.83
C ASP A 86 -8.20 -7.43 14.46
N ILE A 87 -8.04 -8.46 13.64
CA ILE A 87 -7.46 -8.24 12.31
C ILE A 87 -8.45 -7.53 11.38
N ASN A 88 -9.74 -7.81 11.54
CA ASN A 88 -10.74 -7.11 10.74
C ASN A 88 -10.75 -5.62 11.05
N GLY A 89 -10.58 -5.24 12.31
CA GLY A 89 -10.47 -3.83 12.67
C GLY A 89 -9.27 -3.15 12.02
N ILE A 90 -8.14 -3.84 11.99
CA ILE A 90 -6.94 -3.32 11.32
C ILE A 90 -7.20 -3.19 9.82
N ALA A 91 -7.82 -4.20 9.22
CA ALA A 91 -8.11 -4.18 7.79
C ALA A 91 -9.05 -3.03 7.41
N VAL A 92 -10.04 -2.73 8.26
CA VAL A 92 -10.95 -1.62 8.00
C VAL A 92 -10.18 -0.31 7.92
N HIS A 93 -9.24 -0.08 8.83
CA HIS A 93 -8.44 1.14 8.78
C HIS A 93 -7.58 1.20 7.52
N ALA A 94 -6.95 0.08 7.14
CA ALA A 94 -6.13 0.06 5.95
C ALA A 94 -6.96 0.33 4.68
N VAL A 95 -8.12 -0.31 4.57
CA VAL A 95 -9.00 -0.08 3.42
C VAL A 95 -9.47 1.38 3.40
N SER A 96 -9.80 1.94 4.57
CA SER A 96 -10.22 3.33 4.66
C SER A 96 -9.14 4.29 4.17
N PHE A 97 -7.88 4.01 4.51
CA PHE A 97 -6.78 4.83 4.02
C PHE A 97 -6.77 4.87 2.49
N PHE A 98 -6.81 3.68 1.85
CA PHE A 98 -6.74 3.64 0.40
C PHE A 98 -7.96 4.27 -0.25
N LYS A 99 -9.13 4.12 0.33
CA LYS A 99 -10.32 4.76 -0.21
C LYS A 99 -10.27 6.28 -0.07
N GLN A 100 -9.73 6.79 1.02
CA GLN A 100 -9.53 8.23 1.18
C GLN A 100 -8.54 8.77 0.14
N GLN A 101 -7.59 7.96 -0.26
CA GLN A 101 -6.64 8.32 -1.32
C GLN A 101 -7.18 8.02 -2.71
N MET A 102 -8.46 7.70 -2.82
CA MET A 102 -9.16 7.47 -4.09
C MET A 102 -8.72 6.22 -4.83
N PHE A 103 -8.19 5.24 -4.12
CA PHE A 103 -7.86 3.94 -4.70
C PHE A 103 -9.10 3.05 -4.77
N GLU A 104 -9.15 2.21 -5.80
CA GLU A 104 -10.07 1.09 -5.84
C GLU A 104 -9.47 -0.08 -5.07
N VAL A 105 -10.26 -0.65 -4.18
CA VAL A 105 -9.85 -1.79 -3.37
C VAL A 105 -10.55 -3.03 -3.87
N SER A 106 -9.80 -4.11 -4.05
CA SER A 106 -10.35 -5.35 -4.60
C SER A 106 -9.66 -6.57 -4.00
N ASN A 107 -10.24 -7.73 -4.25
CA ASN A 107 -9.65 -9.04 -3.89
C ASN A 107 -9.34 -9.17 -2.40
N ILE A 108 -10.29 -8.79 -1.55
CA ILE A 108 -10.12 -8.93 -0.11
C ILE A 108 -10.26 -10.40 0.25
N VAL A 109 -9.19 -10.99 0.77
CA VAL A 109 -9.15 -12.40 1.13
C VAL A 109 -8.63 -12.53 2.56
N SER A 110 -9.32 -13.35 3.35
CA SER A 110 -8.94 -13.61 4.74
C SER A 110 -8.63 -15.08 4.90
N THR A 111 -7.48 -15.37 5.52
CA THR A 111 -7.05 -16.75 5.78
C THR A 111 -6.55 -16.89 7.19
N ILE A 112 -6.42 -18.14 7.64
CA ILE A 112 -5.84 -18.44 8.94
C ILE A 112 -4.93 -19.65 8.81
N SER A 113 -3.77 -19.58 9.46
CA SER A 113 -2.83 -20.68 9.52
C SER A 113 -2.08 -20.63 10.83
N LYS A 114 -2.11 -21.73 11.60
CA LYS A 114 -1.39 -21.84 12.88
C LYS A 114 -1.65 -20.63 13.80
N GLN A 115 -2.91 -20.28 13.94
CA GLN A 115 -3.35 -19.18 14.80
C GLN A 115 -2.96 -17.79 14.29
N VAL A 116 -2.32 -17.69 13.14
CA VAL A 116 -2.00 -16.42 12.51
C VAL A 116 -3.05 -16.15 11.44
N ARG A 117 -3.69 -15.01 11.55
CA ARG A 117 -4.70 -14.58 10.57
C ARG A 117 -4.06 -13.59 9.61
N THR A 118 -4.44 -13.71 8.36
CA THR A 118 -3.91 -12.86 7.29
C THR A 118 -5.05 -12.31 6.47
N VAL A 119 -5.03 -11.01 6.23
CA VAL A 119 -5.95 -10.37 5.31
C VAL A 119 -5.12 -9.74 4.20
N THR A 120 -5.46 -10.05 2.96
CA THR A 120 -4.77 -9.52 1.79
C THR A 120 -5.78 -8.82 0.90
N PHE A 121 -5.40 -7.66 0.37
CA PHE A 121 -6.22 -7.00 -0.64
C PHE A 121 -5.32 -6.23 -1.60
N ARG A 122 -5.92 -5.77 -2.69
CA ARG A 122 -5.21 -4.97 -3.70
C ARG A 122 -5.85 -3.61 -3.83
N ALA A 123 -5.02 -2.62 -4.13
CA ALA A 123 -5.45 -1.25 -4.31
C ALA A 123 -4.81 -0.68 -5.57
N THR A 124 -5.61 -0.05 -6.40
CA THR A 124 -5.17 0.48 -7.69
C THR A 124 -5.75 1.87 -7.91
N ARG A 125 -4.96 2.76 -8.49
CA ARG A 125 -5.40 4.09 -8.84
C ARG A 125 -4.53 4.66 -9.95
N VAL A 126 -5.13 5.48 -10.82
CA VAL A 126 -4.36 6.28 -11.78
C VAL A 126 -3.93 7.57 -11.08
N ILE A 127 -2.63 7.87 -11.16
CA ILE A 127 -2.04 9.02 -10.50
C ILE A 127 -1.25 9.83 -11.51
N GLY A 128 -1.57 11.12 -11.61
CA GLY A 128 -0.84 12.03 -12.47
C GLY A 128 0.39 12.60 -11.77
N ASN A 129 1.35 13.07 -12.56
CA ASN A 129 2.61 13.55 -12.00
C ASN A 129 2.47 14.88 -11.26
N ILE A 130 1.36 15.59 -11.45
CA ILE A 130 1.11 16.83 -10.71
C ILE A 130 0.23 16.63 -9.50
N GLU A 131 -0.26 15.39 -9.29
CA GLU A 131 -1.08 15.10 -8.13
C GLU A 131 -0.20 14.86 -6.90
N HIS A 132 -0.75 15.22 -5.76
CA HIS A 132 -0.16 14.87 -4.48
C HIS A 132 -1.11 13.94 -3.75
N LEU A 133 -0.56 12.95 -3.08
CA LEU A 133 -1.38 12.15 -2.19
C LEU A 133 -1.87 13.06 -1.08
N ASP A 134 -3.10 12.83 -0.69
CA ASP A 134 -3.75 13.70 0.27
C ASP A 134 -2.99 13.77 1.57
N GLN A 135 -2.88 14.97 2.09
CA GLN A 135 -2.30 15.17 3.41
C GLN A 135 -3.40 14.88 4.42
N LEU A 136 -3.27 13.73 4.99
CA LEU A 136 -4.26 13.27 5.93
C LEU A 136 -4.18 13.99 7.26
#